data_03b57e7199df0f50be9a292880b51383
#
_entry.id   03b57e7199df0f50be9a292880b51383
#
_cell.length_a   1.000
_cell.length_b   1.000
_cell.length_c   1.000
_cell.angle_alpha   90.00
_cell.angle_beta   90.00
_cell.angle_gamma   90.00
#
_symmetry.space_group_name_H-M   'P 1'
#
loop_
_entity.id
_entity.type
_entity.pdbx_description
1 polymer ?
#
loop_
_entity_poly.entity_id
_entity_poly.type
_entity_poly.pdbx_seq_one_letter_code
_entity_poly.pdbx_strand_id
1 'polypeptide(L)'
;IPNGNYPVMAMKRYGAGEVMWIGTKNTCRWRRITGDLYHTRFWGQVVQRMAGRRLATGSRRTELRSDRTIAREGERFTVFARLFDQNFQPRSDETIKAVLNGSGNQPGPQRTVILRAIPGSPGEYRAEFPAGEPGRYKLGLPDDAGGGMDLTVRGNDPEFAQTAMDKD
;
A
#
# COMPACT_ATOMS: atom_id res chain seq x y z
N ILE A 1 -4.99 -33.06 -28.22
CA ILE A 1 -4.63 -31.99 -27.28
C ILE A 1 -5.83 -31.86 -26.34
N PRO A 2 -5.68 -32.12 -25.00
CA PRO A 2 -6.80 -32.00 -24.09
C PRO A 2 -7.32 -30.55 -24.10
N ASN A 3 -8.63 -30.38 -24.16
CA ASN A 3 -9.33 -29.09 -24.06
C ASN A 3 -9.19 -28.52 -22.64
N GLY A 4 -8.00 -28.08 -22.30
CA GLY A 4 -7.72 -27.44 -21.00
C GLY A 4 -7.66 -25.91 -21.17
N ASN A 5 -8.36 -25.19 -20.32
CA ASN A 5 -8.16 -23.73 -20.19
C ASN A 5 -6.79 -23.48 -19.58
N TYR A 6 -5.81 -23.14 -20.41
CA TYR A 6 -4.48 -22.76 -19.94
C TYR A 6 -4.43 -21.24 -19.68
N PRO A 7 -3.88 -20.79 -18.56
CA PRO A 7 -3.74 -19.38 -18.30
C PRO A 7 -2.77 -18.73 -19.30
N VAL A 8 -3.19 -17.65 -19.93
CA VAL A 8 -2.32 -16.83 -20.80
C VAL A 8 -1.35 -15.98 -19.96
N MET A 9 -1.77 -15.65 -18.76
CA MET A 9 -0.99 -14.89 -17.78
C MET A 9 -1.16 -15.51 -16.41
N ALA A 10 -0.07 -15.70 -15.68
CA ALA A 10 -0.07 -16.19 -14.31
C ALA A 10 0.87 -15.33 -13.46
N MET A 11 0.47 -15.11 -12.21
CA MET A 11 1.26 -14.38 -11.23
C MET A 11 1.45 -15.27 -10.01
N LYS A 12 2.68 -15.32 -9.51
CA LYS A 12 3.03 -16.04 -8.28
C LYS A 12 3.88 -15.15 -7.39
N ARG A 13 3.56 -15.16 -6.11
CA ARG A 13 4.41 -14.55 -5.08
C ARG A 13 5.55 -15.50 -4.74
N TYR A 14 6.76 -14.96 -4.68
CA TYR A 14 7.95 -15.70 -4.27
C TYR A 14 8.73 -14.85 -3.26
N GLY A 15 8.66 -15.22 -1.99
CA GLY A 15 9.17 -14.40 -0.90
C GLY A 15 8.57 -13.00 -0.90
N ALA A 16 9.40 -11.98 -0.76
CA ALA A 16 8.99 -10.57 -0.87
C ALA A 16 8.75 -10.10 -2.29
N GLY A 17 9.03 -10.94 -3.30
CA GLY A 17 8.87 -10.62 -4.72
C GLY A 17 7.57 -11.17 -5.33
N GLU A 18 7.33 -10.77 -6.56
CA GLU A 18 6.25 -11.28 -7.40
C GLU A 18 6.82 -11.61 -8.79
N VAL A 19 6.47 -12.78 -9.30
CA VAL A 19 6.84 -13.23 -10.63
C VAL A 19 5.60 -13.28 -11.48
N MET A 20 5.67 -12.66 -12.66
CA MET A 20 4.62 -12.74 -13.68
C MET A 20 5.12 -13.58 -14.83
N TRP A 21 4.33 -14.57 -15.20
CA TRP A 21 4.53 -15.38 -16.38
C TRP A 21 3.51 -15.00 -17.45
N ILE A 22 3.96 -14.82 -18.69
CA ILE A 22 3.12 -14.53 -19.84
C ILE A 22 3.37 -15.62 -20.88
N GLY A 23 2.35 -16.45 -21.15
CA GLY A 23 2.41 -17.61 -22.03
C GLY A 23 2.28 -17.30 -23.52
N THR A 24 2.34 -16.02 -23.91
CA THR A 24 2.21 -15.63 -25.32
C THR A 24 3.36 -14.74 -25.78
N LYS A 25 3.89 -14.99 -26.97
CA LYS A 25 4.87 -14.15 -27.67
C LYS A 25 4.21 -13.09 -28.55
N ASN A 26 2.89 -13.12 -28.68
CA ASN A 26 2.17 -12.38 -29.71
C ASN A 26 1.75 -10.96 -29.32
N THR A 27 2.20 -10.44 -28.17
CA THR A 27 1.88 -9.07 -27.75
C THR A 27 2.37 -8.02 -28.74
N CYS A 28 3.48 -8.30 -29.44
CA CYS A 28 4.02 -7.43 -30.50
C CYS A 28 3.07 -7.32 -31.72
N ARG A 29 2.20 -8.32 -31.95
CA ARG A 29 1.23 -8.30 -33.05
C ARG A 29 0.13 -7.27 -32.85
N TRP A 30 -0.16 -6.92 -31.61
CA TRP A 30 -1.16 -5.87 -31.32
C TRP A 30 -0.79 -4.55 -31.97
N ARG A 31 0.52 -4.23 -32.05
CA ARG A 31 1.01 -3.01 -32.69
C ARG A 31 0.66 -2.95 -34.19
N ARG A 32 0.62 -4.11 -34.86
CA ARG A 32 0.32 -4.18 -36.31
C ARG A 32 -1.17 -4.00 -36.64
N ILE A 33 -2.06 -4.40 -35.73
CA ILE A 33 -3.50 -4.41 -35.97
C ILE A 33 -4.18 -3.15 -35.44
N THR A 34 -3.79 -2.69 -34.25
CA THR A 34 -4.47 -1.61 -33.53
C THR A 34 -3.57 -0.42 -33.18
N GLY A 35 -2.33 -0.39 -33.72
CA GLY A 35 -1.33 0.62 -33.39
C GLY A 35 -0.72 0.41 -32.00
N ASP A 36 0.08 1.38 -31.57
CA ASP A 36 0.86 1.29 -30.33
C ASP A 36 0.02 1.43 -29.04
N LEU A 37 -1.20 1.95 -29.15
CA LEU A 37 -2.01 2.34 -27.98
C LEU A 37 -2.22 1.20 -26.99
N TYR A 38 -2.74 0.06 -27.44
CA TYR A 38 -3.05 -1.07 -26.58
C TYR A 38 -1.81 -1.77 -26.05
N HIS A 39 -0.79 -1.89 -26.88
CA HIS A 39 0.48 -2.49 -26.49
C HIS A 39 1.18 -1.66 -25.41
N THR A 40 1.29 -0.35 -25.60
CA THR A 40 1.91 0.56 -24.64
C THR A 40 1.12 0.63 -23.35
N ARG A 41 -0.22 0.70 -23.42
CA ARG A 41 -1.08 0.72 -22.24
C ARG A 41 -0.97 -0.57 -21.43
N PHE A 42 -0.99 -1.73 -22.09
CA PHE A 42 -0.84 -3.03 -21.42
C PHE A 42 0.51 -3.13 -20.70
N TRP A 43 1.62 -2.90 -21.41
CA TRP A 43 2.95 -3.01 -20.82
C TRP A 43 3.20 -1.92 -19.77
N GLY A 44 2.68 -0.72 -19.96
CA GLY A 44 2.71 0.34 -18.97
C GLY A 44 2.04 -0.09 -17.66
N GLN A 45 0.86 -0.70 -17.73
CA GLN A 45 0.15 -1.24 -16.56
C GLN A 45 0.90 -2.40 -15.90
N VAL A 46 1.48 -3.31 -16.71
CA VAL A 46 2.31 -4.42 -16.20
C VAL A 46 3.52 -3.89 -15.44
N VAL A 47 4.28 -2.95 -16.05
CA VAL A 47 5.45 -2.35 -15.42
C VAL A 47 5.05 -1.58 -14.16
N GLN A 48 3.99 -0.77 -14.22
CA GLN A 48 3.50 -0.01 -13.07
C GLN A 48 3.09 -0.95 -11.92
N ARG A 49 2.42 -2.06 -12.22
CA ARG A 49 2.06 -3.05 -11.22
C ARG A 49 3.28 -3.74 -10.62
N MET A 50 4.23 -4.16 -11.45
CA MET A 50 5.44 -4.85 -10.99
C MET A 50 6.40 -3.90 -10.26
N ALA A 51 6.51 -2.64 -10.72
CA ALA A 51 7.35 -1.62 -10.10
C ALA A 51 6.67 -0.96 -8.89
N GLY A 52 5.34 -0.95 -8.82
CA GLY A 52 4.57 -0.27 -7.77
C GLY A 52 4.94 -0.70 -6.35
N ARG A 53 5.47 -1.91 -6.19
CA ARG A 53 6.01 -2.39 -4.91
C ARG A 53 7.37 -1.78 -4.54
N ARG A 54 8.16 -1.36 -5.52
CA ARG A 54 9.41 -0.63 -5.25
C ARG A 54 9.18 0.84 -4.94
N LEU A 55 8.05 1.37 -5.39
CA LEU A 55 7.61 2.74 -5.14
C LEU A 55 6.77 2.84 -3.86
N ALA A 56 6.26 1.71 -3.33
CA ALA A 56 5.66 1.67 -2.00
C ALA A 56 6.75 1.97 -0.97
N THR A 57 6.51 2.96 -0.16
CA THR A 57 7.41 3.44 0.89
C THR A 57 7.62 2.32 1.91
N GLY A 58 8.80 1.74 1.93
CA GLY A 58 9.11 0.63 2.83
C GLY A 58 10.49 0.06 2.56
N SER A 59 11.01 -0.72 3.50
CA SER A 59 12.20 -1.53 3.28
C SER A 59 11.85 -2.80 2.49
N ARG A 60 12.87 -3.58 2.13
CA ARG A 60 12.65 -4.88 1.47
C ARG A 60 11.85 -5.87 2.32
N ARG A 61 11.78 -5.66 3.65
CA ARG A 61 11.12 -6.55 4.62
C ARG A 61 9.80 -6.02 5.12
N THR A 62 9.54 -4.72 4.94
CA THR A 62 8.35 -4.04 5.42
C THR A 62 7.67 -3.32 4.26
N GLU A 63 6.45 -3.74 3.95
CA GLU A 63 5.59 -3.08 2.97
C GLU A 63 4.38 -2.54 3.74
N LEU A 64 4.23 -1.21 3.80
CA LEU A 64 3.10 -0.54 4.41
C LEU A 64 2.20 0.07 3.34
N ARG A 65 0.88 -0.09 3.50
CA ARG A 65 -0.14 0.50 2.64
C ARG A 65 -1.27 1.03 3.49
N SER A 66 -1.89 2.10 3.06
CA SER A 66 -3.09 2.63 3.67
C SER A 66 -4.20 2.74 2.63
N ASP A 67 -5.44 2.67 3.09
CA ASP A 67 -6.63 2.97 2.29
C ASP A 67 -6.58 4.43 1.79
N ARG A 68 -6.02 5.32 2.61
CA ARG A 68 -5.81 6.74 2.32
C ARG A 68 -4.53 7.25 2.98
N THR A 69 -3.87 8.19 2.39
CA THR A 69 -2.69 8.87 2.96
C THR A 69 -3.05 10.21 3.61
N ILE A 70 -4.26 10.71 3.35
CA ILE A 70 -4.79 11.95 3.89
C ILE A 70 -6.16 11.65 4.49
N ALA A 71 -6.36 12.05 5.75
CA ALA A 71 -7.63 11.96 6.46
C ALA A 71 -7.92 13.30 7.15
N ARG A 72 -9.20 13.54 7.49
CA ARG A 72 -9.61 14.64 8.36
C ARG A 72 -9.53 14.21 9.82
N GLU A 73 -9.41 15.18 10.70
CA GLU A 73 -9.52 14.94 12.14
C GLU A 73 -10.80 14.18 12.48
N GLY A 74 -10.68 13.11 13.29
CA GLY A 74 -11.79 12.23 13.66
C GLY A 74 -12.10 11.10 12.67
N GLU A 75 -11.59 11.14 11.43
CA GLU A 75 -11.67 10.01 10.50
C GLU A 75 -10.75 8.87 10.93
N ARG A 76 -10.81 7.74 10.25
CA ARG A 76 -9.97 6.58 10.52
C ARG A 76 -9.03 6.28 9.36
N PHE A 77 -7.82 5.86 9.70
CA PHE A 77 -6.91 5.21 8.78
C PHE A 77 -7.03 3.70 8.92
N THR A 78 -7.09 3.01 7.79
CA THR A 78 -6.89 1.56 7.73
C THR A 78 -5.55 1.28 7.09
N VAL A 79 -4.65 0.67 7.83
CA VAL A 79 -3.31 0.33 7.38
C VAL A 79 -3.17 -1.17 7.22
N PHE A 80 -2.61 -1.56 6.11
CA PHE A 80 -2.19 -2.93 5.81
C PHE A 80 -0.67 -2.99 5.82
N ALA A 81 -0.12 -3.97 6.50
CA ALA A 81 1.31 -4.20 6.53
C ALA A 81 1.61 -5.61 6.02
N ARG A 82 2.66 -5.74 5.25
CA ARG A 82 3.22 -7.03 4.87
C ARG A 82 4.64 -7.10 5.36
N LEU A 83 4.92 -8.06 6.24
CA LEU A 83 6.14 -8.11 7.02
C LEU A 83 6.85 -9.44 6.82
N PHE A 84 8.17 -9.34 6.68
CA PHE A 84 9.07 -10.47 6.53
C PHE A 84 10.13 -10.43 7.62
N ASP A 85 10.61 -11.61 8.00
CA ASP A 85 11.75 -11.78 8.89
C ASP A 85 13.09 -11.51 8.17
N GLN A 86 14.20 -11.76 8.86
CA GLN A 86 15.54 -11.60 8.30
C GLN A 86 15.83 -12.54 7.13
N ASN A 87 15.13 -13.68 7.06
CA ASN A 87 15.26 -14.68 6.00
C ASN A 87 14.23 -14.50 4.87
N PHE A 88 13.52 -13.36 4.84
CA PHE A 88 12.42 -13.07 3.90
C PHE A 88 11.26 -14.08 3.96
N GLN A 89 11.09 -14.74 5.11
CA GLN A 89 9.89 -15.52 5.38
C GLN A 89 8.80 -14.63 5.96
N PRO A 90 7.51 -14.88 5.64
CA PRO A 90 6.41 -14.13 6.23
C PRO A 90 6.45 -14.24 7.76
N ARG A 91 6.35 -13.12 8.47
CA ARG A 91 6.27 -13.11 9.93
C ARG A 91 4.97 -13.80 10.38
N SER A 92 5.06 -14.53 11.50
CA SER A 92 3.94 -15.30 12.06
C SER A 92 3.48 -14.77 13.42
N ASP A 93 3.95 -13.61 13.84
CA ASP A 93 3.53 -12.97 15.09
C ASP A 93 2.03 -12.63 15.03
N GLU A 94 1.29 -12.86 16.09
CA GLU A 94 -0.14 -12.53 16.17
C GLU A 94 -0.37 -11.01 16.13
N THR A 95 0.53 -10.25 16.77
CA THR A 95 0.46 -8.79 16.83
C THR A 95 1.85 -8.17 16.70
N ILE A 96 1.93 -7.04 16.02
CA ILE A 96 3.17 -6.27 15.85
C ILE A 96 2.91 -4.82 16.22
N LYS A 97 3.84 -4.23 16.96
CA LYS A 97 3.79 -2.82 17.34
C LYS A 97 4.42 -1.97 16.22
N ALA A 98 3.65 -1.05 15.67
CA ALA A 98 4.12 0.02 14.82
C ALA A 98 4.10 1.34 15.62
N VAL A 99 4.93 2.27 15.22
CA VAL A 99 5.06 3.57 15.87
C VAL A 99 4.64 4.66 14.91
N LEU A 100 3.71 5.48 15.33
CA LEU A 100 3.27 6.67 14.63
C LEU A 100 3.95 7.89 15.27
N ASN A 101 4.87 8.50 14.53
CA ASN A 101 5.61 9.69 14.96
C ASN A 101 5.06 10.92 14.23
N GLY A 102 4.85 12.01 14.94
CA GLY A 102 4.61 13.30 14.32
C GLY A 102 5.83 13.75 13.52
N SER A 103 5.65 14.10 12.26
CA SER A 103 6.71 14.59 11.36
C SER A 103 6.47 16.06 11.08
N GLY A 104 7.09 16.94 11.87
CA GLY A 104 6.98 18.40 11.73
C GLY A 104 7.90 19.11 12.72
N ASN A 105 7.87 20.46 12.73
CA ASN A 105 8.68 21.31 13.61
C ASN A 105 8.36 21.15 15.12
N GLN A 106 7.27 20.46 15.45
CA GLN A 106 6.96 20.03 16.81
C GLN A 106 6.82 18.49 16.80
N PRO A 107 7.64 17.76 17.59
CA PRO A 107 7.47 16.34 17.75
C PRO A 107 6.13 16.09 18.45
N GLY A 108 5.12 15.69 17.66
CA GLY A 108 3.84 15.26 18.20
C GLY A 108 4.01 13.99 19.05
N PRO A 109 3.01 13.67 19.89
CA PRO A 109 3.11 12.51 20.78
C PRO A 109 3.29 11.24 19.96
N GLN A 110 4.32 10.49 20.31
CA GLN A 110 4.57 9.17 19.77
C GLN A 110 3.41 8.24 20.15
N ARG A 111 2.73 7.66 19.17
CA ARG A 111 1.63 6.72 19.41
C ARG A 111 2.02 5.32 18.93
N THR A 112 1.68 4.32 19.72
CA THR A 112 1.83 2.92 19.31
C THR A 112 0.56 2.45 18.62
N VAL A 113 0.70 1.91 17.43
CA VAL A 113 -0.37 1.29 16.65
C VAL A 113 -0.13 -0.22 16.65
N ILE A 114 -1.14 -1.00 17.01
CA ILE A 114 -1.06 -2.46 17.03
C ILE A 114 -1.57 -3.00 15.70
N LEU A 115 -0.68 -3.62 14.94
CA LEU A 115 -0.98 -4.37 13.73
C LEU A 115 -1.37 -5.79 14.14
N ARG A 116 -2.53 -6.27 13.70
CA ARG A 116 -3.03 -7.63 13.96
C ARG A 116 -2.89 -8.48 12.71
N ALA A 117 -2.45 -9.73 12.87
CA ALA A 117 -2.33 -10.69 11.78
C ALA A 117 -3.70 -10.95 11.13
N ILE A 118 -3.72 -11.05 9.81
CA ILE A 118 -4.93 -11.42 9.06
C ILE A 118 -5.00 -12.93 8.99
N PRO A 119 -6.07 -13.57 9.50
CA PRO A 119 -6.22 -15.03 9.47
C PRO A 119 -6.12 -15.56 8.04
N GLY A 120 -5.35 -16.63 7.86
CA GLY A 120 -5.15 -17.27 6.55
C GLY A 120 -4.18 -16.55 5.60
N SER A 121 -3.58 -15.43 6.00
CA SER A 121 -2.62 -14.67 5.21
C SER A 121 -1.31 -14.45 5.96
N PRO A 122 -0.37 -15.41 5.95
CA PRO A 122 0.90 -15.29 6.66
C PRO A 122 1.68 -14.04 6.28
N GLY A 123 2.15 -13.30 7.27
CA GLY A 123 2.91 -12.06 7.08
C GLY A 123 2.06 -10.84 6.72
N GLU A 124 0.75 -10.96 6.61
CA GLU A 124 -0.15 -9.83 6.37
C GLU A 124 -0.83 -9.40 7.67
N TYR A 125 -0.83 -8.09 7.91
CA TYR A 125 -1.35 -7.46 9.12
C TYR A 125 -2.26 -6.29 8.75
N ARG A 126 -3.19 -5.99 9.66
CA ARG A 126 -4.11 -4.85 9.54
C ARG A 126 -4.18 -4.11 10.86
N ALA A 127 -4.28 -2.79 10.77
CA ALA A 127 -4.60 -1.93 11.88
C ALA A 127 -5.60 -0.85 11.46
N GLU A 128 -6.47 -0.48 12.39
CA GLU A 128 -7.34 0.68 12.26
C GLU A 128 -7.11 1.61 13.46
N PHE A 129 -6.92 2.89 13.18
CA PHE A 129 -6.73 3.88 14.23
C PHE A 129 -7.32 5.24 13.80
N PRO A 130 -7.78 6.06 14.76
CA PRO A 130 -8.33 7.36 14.46
C PRO A 130 -7.23 8.34 14.04
N ALA A 131 -7.53 9.18 13.06
CA ALA A 131 -6.77 10.36 12.74
C ALA A 131 -6.88 11.34 13.92
N GLY A 132 -5.75 11.61 14.56
CA GLY A 132 -5.67 12.52 15.69
C GLY A 132 -5.61 13.99 15.26
N GLU A 133 -4.77 14.76 15.94
CA GLU A 133 -4.56 16.19 15.66
C GLU A 133 -4.06 16.43 14.24
N PRO A 134 -4.38 17.59 13.64
CA PRO A 134 -3.88 17.97 12.33
C PRO A 134 -2.36 18.00 12.28
N GLY A 135 -1.76 17.40 11.24
CA GLY A 135 -0.31 17.33 11.10
C GLY A 135 0.14 16.24 10.14
N ARG A 136 1.44 16.17 9.98
CA ARG A 136 2.10 15.09 9.23
C ARG A 136 2.63 14.06 10.21
N TYR A 137 2.43 12.80 9.88
CA TYR A 137 2.82 11.66 10.70
C TYR A 137 3.57 10.65 9.86
N LYS A 138 4.53 9.99 10.46
CA LYS A 138 5.25 8.87 9.85
C LYS A 138 4.97 7.61 10.66
N LEU A 139 4.32 6.63 10.03
CA LEU A 139 4.12 5.30 10.58
C LEU A 139 5.29 4.41 10.20
N GLY A 140 5.95 3.78 11.16
CA GLY A 140 7.09 2.89 10.94
C GLY A 140 7.11 1.75 11.94
N LEU A 141 7.98 0.77 11.69
CA LEU A 141 8.24 -0.31 12.63
C LEU A 141 9.54 -0.03 13.40
N PRO A 142 9.60 -0.31 14.71
CA PRO A 142 10.82 -0.13 15.51
C PRO A 142 12.00 -0.93 14.98
N ASP A 143 11.71 -2.14 14.45
CA ASP A 143 12.72 -3.08 13.95
C ASP A 143 13.20 -2.77 12.53
N ASP A 144 12.62 -1.78 11.87
CA ASP A 144 12.93 -1.44 10.48
C ASP A 144 12.88 0.08 10.24
N ALA A 145 13.96 0.74 10.58
CA ALA A 145 14.11 2.19 10.44
C ALA A 145 14.00 2.70 8.98
N GLY A 146 14.21 1.83 7.99
CA GLY A 146 14.10 2.15 6.56
C GLY A 146 12.67 2.06 6.03
N GLY A 147 11.76 1.41 6.76
CA GLY A 147 10.36 1.21 6.39
C GLY A 147 9.47 2.20 7.12
N GLY A 148 8.87 3.15 6.39
CA GLY A 148 7.91 4.06 6.99
C GLY A 148 6.95 4.60 5.94
N MET A 149 5.75 4.97 6.36
CA MET A 149 4.71 5.54 5.50
C MET A 149 4.26 6.89 6.05
N ASP A 150 4.17 7.88 5.17
CA ASP A 150 3.71 9.22 5.54
C ASP A 150 2.18 9.27 5.50
N LEU A 151 1.59 9.81 6.56
CA LEU A 151 0.18 10.06 6.72
C LEU A 151 -0.03 11.55 7.05
N THR A 152 -1.09 12.14 6.54
CA THR A 152 -1.43 13.55 6.80
C THR A 152 -2.83 13.64 7.38
N VAL A 153 -2.96 14.33 8.49
CA VAL A 153 -4.25 14.68 9.07
C VAL A 153 -4.52 16.16 8.79
N ARG A 154 -5.67 16.46 8.18
CA ARG A 154 -6.13 17.82 7.95
C ARG A 154 -7.13 18.21 9.03
N GLY A 155 -7.04 19.44 9.52
CA GLY A 155 -8.03 20.02 10.42
C GLY A 155 -9.39 20.15 9.73
N ASN A 156 -10.45 20.12 10.52
CA ASN A 156 -11.78 20.52 10.07
C ASN A 156 -11.79 22.04 9.97
N ASP A 157 -11.55 22.60 8.78
CA ASP A 157 -11.72 24.02 8.52
C ASP A 157 -13.23 24.31 8.44
N PRO A 158 -13.78 25.12 9.36
CA PRO A 158 -15.21 25.45 9.35
C PRO A 158 -15.61 26.38 8.19
N GLU A 159 -14.67 26.96 7.46
CA GLU A 159 -14.94 27.92 6.38
C GLU A 159 -15.71 27.32 5.20
N PHE A 160 -15.63 26.01 4.96
CA PHE A 160 -16.37 25.39 3.86
C PHE A 160 -17.80 24.95 4.22
N ALA A 161 -18.19 24.97 5.50
CA ALA A 161 -19.54 24.63 5.92
C ALA A 161 -20.53 25.79 5.70
N GLN A 162 -20.07 27.02 5.58
CA GLN A 162 -20.94 28.20 5.43
C GLN A 162 -21.32 28.54 3.98
N THR A 163 -20.63 28.02 2.98
CA THR A 163 -20.92 28.34 1.57
C THR A 163 -22.12 27.57 1.01
N ALA A 164 -22.67 26.61 1.74
CA ALA A 164 -23.84 25.83 1.31
C ALA A 164 -25.19 26.34 1.86
N MET A 165 -25.19 27.35 2.73
CA MET A 165 -26.42 27.86 3.36
C MET A 165 -26.93 29.19 2.78
N ASP A 166 -26.27 29.75 1.75
CA ASP A 166 -26.70 31.03 1.17
C ASP A 166 -27.18 30.85 -0.27
N LYS A 167 -28.15 29.97 -0.47
CA LYS A 167 -28.97 29.87 -1.68
C LYS A 167 -30.42 29.53 -1.31
N ASP A 168 -31.11 30.53 -0.82
CA ASP A 168 -32.57 30.71 -0.94
C ASP A 168 -32.86 32.07 -1.54
#